data_a31c5d74a5b5493374b032df3c08d959
#
_entry.id   a31c5d74a5b5493374b032df3c08d959
#
_cell.length_a   1.000
_cell.length_b   1.000
_cell.length_c   1.000
_cell.angle_alpha   90.00
_cell.angle_beta   90.00
_cell.angle_gamma   90.00
#
_symmetry.space_group_name_H-M   'P 1'
#
loop_
_entity.id
_entity.type
_entity.pdbx_description
1 polymer ?
#
loop_
_entity_poly.entity_id
_entity_poly.type
_entity_poly.pdbx_seq_one_letter_code
_entity_poly.pdbx_strand_id
1 'polypeptide(L)'
;RHIERRMYDIKEELAHLQNTRNVQRAKREKSEIPVVALVGYTNSGKSALMNRLLAMTDKEEKTVFEKNMLFATLDTQQRNVTLENGRQFILIDTVGFVSKLPHSLVEAFKATLEEVTYADLLLHVVDSAYENHDFHIGVTNKVMKEIGAGDKDKIMVYNKIDLPHDEIYPEPRIETIEISAKEEINIDGLIAKIEEKI
;
A
#
# COMPACT_ATOMS: atom_id res chain seq x y z
N ARG A 1 -34.33 3.22 20.20
CA ARG A 1 -34.44 4.57 19.59
C ARG A 1 -33.10 5.28 19.44
N HIS A 2 -32.25 5.39 20.49
CA HIS A 2 -30.95 6.11 20.38
C HIS A 2 -29.89 5.34 19.55
N ILE A 3 -29.84 4.03 19.70
CA ILE A 3 -28.93 3.15 18.93
C ILE A 3 -29.35 3.09 17.45
N GLU A 4 -30.63 2.99 17.17
CA GLU A 4 -31.16 2.95 15.80
C GLU A 4 -30.87 4.26 15.05
N ARG A 5 -30.99 5.41 15.71
CA ARG A 5 -30.67 6.71 15.15
C ARG A 5 -29.18 6.83 14.84
N ARG A 6 -28.32 6.39 15.77
CA ARG A 6 -26.87 6.38 15.58
C ARG A 6 -26.41 5.41 14.49
N MET A 7 -27.09 4.26 14.36
CA MET A 7 -26.86 3.33 13.25
C MET A 7 -27.29 3.93 11.89
N TYR A 8 -28.36 4.70 11.86
CA TYR A 8 -28.80 5.40 10.65
C TYR A 8 -27.80 6.48 10.25
N ASP A 9 -27.37 7.32 11.20
CA ASP A 9 -26.41 8.39 10.98
C ASP A 9 -25.06 7.83 10.45
N ILE A 10 -24.57 6.72 11.03
CA ILE A 10 -23.36 6.05 10.56
C ILE A 10 -23.54 5.48 9.14
N LYS A 11 -24.69 4.93 8.80
CA LYS A 11 -24.97 4.43 7.45
C LYS A 11 -25.01 5.55 6.42
N GLU A 12 -25.59 6.71 6.74
CA GLU A 12 -25.58 7.88 5.87
C GLU A 12 -24.15 8.41 5.68
N GLU A 13 -23.35 8.46 6.74
CA GLU A 13 -21.96 8.89 6.67
C GLU A 13 -21.10 7.95 5.82
N LEU A 14 -21.30 6.63 5.96
CA LEU A 14 -20.66 5.61 5.11
C LEU A 14 -21.08 5.74 3.63
N ALA A 15 -22.36 5.97 3.36
CA ALA A 15 -22.87 6.17 2.00
C ALA A 15 -22.28 7.45 1.37
N HIS A 16 -22.16 8.52 2.15
CA HIS A 16 -21.52 9.76 1.71
C HIS A 16 -20.02 9.57 1.40
N LEU A 17 -19.30 8.85 2.24
CA LEU A 17 -17.89 8.51 2.03
C LEU A 17 -17.70 7.64 0.78
N GLN A 18 -18.56 6.65 0.56
CA GLN A 18 -18.53 5.83 -0.65
C GLN A 18 -18.79 6.66 -1.91
N ASN A 19 -19.75 7.58 -1.85
CA ASN A 19 -20.08 8.46 -3.00
C ASN A 19 -18.91 9.43 -3.31
N THR A 20 -18.27 9.97 -2.29
CA THR A 20 -17.09 10.84 -2.44
C THR A 20 -15.92 10.06 -3.08
N ARG A 21 -15.68 8.82 -2.66
CA ARG A 21 -14.68 7.92 -3.26
C ARG A 21 -14.99 7.62 -4.73
N ASN A 22 -16.24 7.34 -5.06
CA ASN A 22 -16.67 7.07 -6.44
C ASN A 22 -16.48 8.30 -7.35
N VAL A 23 -16.76 9.50 -6.85
CA VAL A 23 -16.51 10.76 -7.60
C VAL A 23 -15.01 10.99 -7.81
N GLN A 24 -14.19 10.71 -6.81
CA GLN A 24 -12.73 10.80 -6.93
C GLN A 24 -12.19 9.76 -7.93
N ARG A 25 -12.72 8.52 -7.91
CA ARG A 25 -12.39 7.46 -8.90
C ARG A 25 -12.72 7.89 -10.32
N ALA A 26 -13.93 8.38 -10.57
CA ALA A 26 -14.36 8.83 -11.89
C ALA A 26 -13.51 10.01 -12.42
N LYS A 27 -12.98 10.85 -11.53
CA LYS A 27 -12.02 11.89 -11.91
C LYS A 27 -10.64 11.32 -12.27
N ARG A 28 -10.18 10.25 -11.58
CA ARG A 28 -8.90 9.58 -11.85
C ARG A 28 -8.93 8.83 -13.17
N GLU A 29 -10.00 8.06 -13.44
CA GLU A 29 -10.20 7.38 -14.73
C GLU A 29 -10.14 8.35 -15.92
N LYS A 30 -10.50 9.62 -15.72
CA LYS A 30 -10.38 10.67 -16.73
C LYS A 30 -9.01 11.34 -16.81
N SER A 31 -8.17 11.21 -15.75
CA SER A 31 -6.88 11.92 -15.69
C SER A 31 -5.71 11.12 -16.23
N GLU A 32 -5.91 9.83 -16.55
CA GLU A 32 -4.85 8.92 -17.01
C GLU A 32 -3.61 8.84 -16.08
N ILE A 33 -3.75 9.27 -14.80
CA ILE A 33 -2.67 9.22 -13.83
C ILE A 33 -2.63 7.82 -13.21
N PRO A 34 -1.54 7.06 -13.37
CA PRO A 34 -1.41 5.71 -12.82
C PRO A 34 -1.51 5.69 -11.29
N VAL A 35 -2.00 4.60 -10.76
CA VAL A 35 -2.16 4.37 -9.32
C VAL A 35 -1.25 3.24 -8.87
N VAL A 36 -0.37 3.53 -7.90
CA VAL A 36 0.54 2.57 -7.28
C VAL A 36 0.13 2.35 -5.83
N ALA A 37 -0.16 1.12 -5.45
CA ALA A 37 -0.59 0.81 -4.08
C ALA A 37 0.47 0.02 -3.31
N LEU A 38 0.76 0.46 -2.08
CA LEU A 38 1.61 -0.27 -1.14
C LEU A 38 0.76 -1.33 -0.43
N VAL A 39 1.13 -2.59 -0.58
CA VAL A 39 0.50 -3.72 0.10
C VAL A 39 1.54 -4.51 0.88
N GLY A 40 1.14 -5.25 1.88
CA GLY A 40 2.07 -6.07 2.67
C GLY A 40 1.64 -6.21 4.12
N TYR A 41 2.33 -7.08 4.82
CA TYR A 41 2.05 -7.35 6.22
C TYR A 41 2.24 -6.10 7.10
N THR A 42 1.60 -6.08 8.27
CA THR A 42 1.80 -4.98 9.23
C THR A 42 3.28 -4.87 9.63
N ASN A 43 3.76 -3.65 9.83
CA ASN A 43 5.15 -3.33 10.17
C ASN A 43 6.21 -3.72 9.10
N SER A 44 5.81 -3.99 7.86
CA SER A 44 6.77 -4.22 6.76
C SER A 44 7.49 -2.94 6.29
N GLY A 45 7.03 -1.77 6.74
CA GLY A 45 7.64 -0.48 6.40
C GLY A 45 6.96 0.26 5.25
N LYS A 46 5.68 -0.04 4.94
CA LYS A 46 4.91 0.65 3.88
C LYS A 46 4.89 2.17 4.04
N SER A 47 4.50 2.66 5.22
CA SER A 47 4.42 4.11 5.48
C SER A 47 5.81 4.77 5.48
N ALA A 48 6.85 4.05 5.95
CA ALA A 48 8.22 4.52 5.84
C ALA A 48 8.65 4.65 4.38
N LEU A 49 8.34 3.65 3.55
CA LEU A 49 8.60 3.69 2.11
C LEU A 49 7.83 4.82 1.42
N MET A 50 6.55 5.01 1.77
CA MET A 50 5.76 6.14 1.25
C MET A 50 6.43 7.48 1.55
N ASN A 51 6.81 7.72 2.81
CA ASN A 51 7.50 8.95 3.20
C ASN A 51 8.81 9.13 2.45
N ARG A 52 9.56 8.05 2.23
CA ARG A 52 10.82 8.10 1.50
C ARG A 52 10.62 8.48 0.03
N LEU A 53 9.67 7.84 -0.64
CA LEU A 53 9.33 8.17 -2.03
C LEU A 53 8.89 9.62 -2.18
N LEU A 54 8.07 10.13 -1.25
CA LEU A 54 7.64 11.52 -1.23
C LEU A 54 8.81 12.48 -1.01
N ALA A 55 9.71 12.18 -0.07
CA ALA A 55 10.87 13.03 0.22
C ALA A 55 11.83 13.17 -0.96
N MET A 56 11.93 12.14 -1.83
CA MET A 56 12.79 12.16 -3.02
C MET A 56 12.14 12.83 -4.23
N THR A 57 10.81 12.85 -4.29
CA THR A 57 10.07 13.28 -5.49
C THR A 57 9.32 14.59 -5.30
N ASP A 58 8.99 14.98 -4.07
CA ASP A 58 8.19 16.17 -3.78
C ASP A 58 8.94 17.14 -2.86
N LYS A 59 8.94 18.44 -3.21
CA LYS A 59 9.57 19.49 -2.42
C LYS A 59 8.68 20.04 -1.29
N GLU A 60 7.45 19.53 -1.13
CA GLU A 60 6.52 19.99 -0.10
C GLU A 60 6.29 18.92 0.97
N GLU A 61 6.79 19.20 2.17
CA GLU A 61 6.72 18.35 3.36
C GLU A 61 5.30 18.21 3.90
N LYS A 62 4.66 17.04 3.63
CA LYS A 62 3.63 16.48 4.52
C LYS A 62 3.95 15.03 4.80
N THR A 63 4.83 14.80 5.76
CA THR A 63 5.21 13.45 6.22
C THR A 63 4.02 12.69 6.78
N VAL A 64 3.88 11.45 6.36
CA VAL A 64 2.95 10.48 6.95
C VAL A 64 3.49 10.01 8.30
N PHE A 65 2.61 9.83 9.27
CA PHE A 65 2.99 9.45 10.63
C PHE A 65 3.53 8.01 10.66
N GLU A 66 4.83 7.86 10.88
CA GLU A 66 5.46 6.55 11.07
C GLU A 66 5.37 6.13 12.54
N LYS A 67 4.73 4.99 12.78
CA LYS A 67 4.79 4.32 14.09
C LYS A 67 5.14 2.86 13.88
N ASN A 68 6.12 2.38 14.64
CA ASN A 68 6.40 0.94 14.79
C ASN A 68 5.28 0.27 15.63
N MET A 69 4.06 0.33 15.13
CA MET A 69 2.87 -0.24 15.77
C MET A 69 2.07 -1.02 14.74
N LEU A 70 1.41 -2.07 15.22
CA LEU A 70 0.41 -2.78 14.44
C LEU A 70 -0.71 -1.80 14.04
N PHE A 71 -1.10 -1.79 12.77
CA PHE A 71 -2.13 -0.89 12.24
C PHE A 71 -1.81 0.61 12.38
N ALA A 72 -0.56 1.01 12.12
CA ALA A 72 -0.19 2.42 12.10
C ALA A 72 -1.01 3.22 11.06
N THR A 73 -1.35 2.61 9.93
CA THR A 73 -2.26 3.14 8.91
C THR A 73 -3.63 2.49 9.06
N LEU A 74 -4.64 3.24 9.48
CA LEU A 74 -6.02 2.79 9.63
C LEU A 74 -6.88 3.22 8.44
N ASP A 75 -6.55 4.36 7.83
CA ASP A 75 -7.17 4.90 6.62
C ASP A 75 -6.16 4.89 5.47
N THR A 76 -6.62 4.66 4.24
CA THR A 76 -5.77 4.77 3.06
C THR A 76 -5.33 6.22 2.89
N GLN A 77 -4.02 6.42 2.84
CA GLN A 77 -3.45 7.73 2.53
C GLN A 77 -3.06 7.76 1.06
N GLN A 78 -3.48 8.80 0.37
CA GLN A 78 -3.17 9.00 -1.05
C GLN A 78 -2.30 10.23 -1.21
N ARG A 79 -1.24 10.12 -2.01
CA ARG A 79 -0.31 11.21 -2.32
C ARG A 79 0.01 11.20 -3.82
N ASN A 80 0.10 12.38 -4.39
CA ASN A 80 0.64 12.53 -5.72
C ASN A 80 2.17 12.50 -5.64
N VAL A 81 2.79 11.70 -6.48
CA VAL A 81 4.23 11.62 -6.65
C VAL A 81 4.57 12.17 -8.02
N THR A 82 5.48 13.14 -8.10
CA THR A 82 5.97 13.70 -9.36
C THR A 82 7.42 13.29 -9.54
N LEU A 83 7.70 12.52 -10.57
CA LEU A 83 9.04 12.05 -10.93
C LEU A 83 9.88 13.15 -11.55
N GLU A 84 11.20 13.01 -11.57
CA GLU A 84 12.11 14.00 -12.16
C GLU A 84 11.83 14.28 -13.65
N ASN A 85 11.35 13.29 -14.38
CA ASN A 85 10.95 13.41 -15.78
C ASN A 85 9.58 14.10 -15.99
N GLY A 86 8.92 14.53 -14.91
CA GLY A 86 7.60 15.17 -14.92
C GLY A 86 6.40 14.21 -14.98
N ARG A 87 6.62 12.89 -15.08
CA ARG A 87 5.52 11.90 -14.97
C ARG A 87 4.98 11.90 -13.55
N GLN A 88 3.69 11.62 -13.41
CA GLN A 88 3.01 11.60 -12.13
C GLN A 88 2.30 10.27 -11.90
N PHE A 89 2.24 9.84 -10.66
CA PHE A 89 1.39 8.74 -10.23
C PHE A 89 0.81 9.03 -8.83
N ILE A 90 -0.29 8.35 -8.52
CA ILE A 90 -0.89 8.41 -7.19
C ILE A 90 -0.35 7.23 -6.38
N LEU A 91 0.31 7.52 -5.27
CA LEU A 91 0.77 6.52 -4.32
C LEU A 91 -0.25 6.35 -3.19
N ILE A 92 -0.65 5.10 -2.94
CA ILE A 92 -1.63 4.76 -1.90
C ILE A 92 -0.95 3.90 -0.83
N ASP A 93 -0.92 4.36 0.43
CA ASP A 93 -0.58 3.52 1.58
C ASP A 93 -1.83 2.83 2.09
N THR A 94 -1.74 1.54 2.31
CA THR A 94 -2.86 0.71 2.77
C THR A 94 -2.62 0.17 4.17
N VAL A 95 -3.70 -0.29 4.79
CA VAL A 95 -3.64 -0.99 6.07
C VAL A 95 -2.76 -2.24 5.95
N GLY A 96 -1.86 -2.44 6.91
CA GLY A 96 -1.04 -3.66 6.97
C GLY A 96 -1.87 -4.90 7.29
N PHE A 97 -1.61 -5.98 6.57
CA PHE A 97 -2.30 -7.26 6.80
C PHE A 97 -1.79 -7.95 8.07
N VAL A 98 -2.65 -8.76 8.68
CA VAL A 98 -2.34 -9.63 9.80
C VAL A 98 -2.96 -11.01 9.59
N SER A 99 -2.35 -12.05 10.14
CA SER A 99 -2.73 -13.44 9.93
C SER A 99 -4.08 -13.87 10.52
N LYS A 100 -4.62 -13.09 11.46
CA LYS A 100 -5.89 -13.39 12.14
C LYS A 100 -6.73 -12.12 12.29
N LEU A 101 -7.19 -11.56 11.15
CA LEU A 101 -8.20 -10.52 11.18
C LEU A 101 -9.55 -11.13 11.58
N PRO A 102 -10.22 -10.67 12.64
CA PRO A 102 -11.60 -11.03 12.90
C PRO A 102 -12.48 -10.67 11.70
N HIS A 103 -13.46 -11.52 11.35
CA HIS A 103 -14.31 -11.30 10.19
C HIS A 103 -15.00 -9.92 10.20
N SER A 104 -15.34 -9.40 11.37
CA SER A 104 -15.90 -8.04 11.52
C SER A 104 -14.93 -6.92 11.12
N LEU A 105 -13.63 -7.13 11.30
CA LEU A 105 -12.59 -6.19 10.85
C LEU A 105 -12.31 -6.34 9.35
N VAL A 106 -12.43 -7.54 8.79
CA VAL A 106 -12.29 -7.76 7.33
C VAL A 106 -13.32 -6.93 6.57
N GLU A 107 -14.57 -6.87 7.02
CA GLU A 107 -15.60 -6.03 6.39
C GLU A 107 -15.29 -4.53 6.51
N ALA A 108 -14.81 -4.07 7.66
CA ALA A 108 -14.42 -2.68 7.85
C ALA A 108 -13.20 -2.30 6.97
N PHE A 109 -12.22 -3.21 6.83
CA PHE A 109 -11.06 -3.00 5.97
C PHE A 109 -11.34 -3.23 4.48
N LYS A 110 -12.41 -3.95 4.14
CA LYS A 110 -12.76 -4.21 2.74
C LYS A 110 -12.92 -2.93 1.94
N ALA A 111 -13.54 -1.91 2.53
CA ALA A 111 -13.69 -0.60 1.90
C ALA A 111 -12.35 0.13 1.66
N THR A 112 -11.37 -0.04 2.56
CA THR A 112 -10.02 0.52 2.39
C THR A 112 -9.18 -0.31 1.42
N LEU A 113 -9.39 -1.63 1.38
CA LEU A 113 -8.71 -2.54 0.47
C LEU A 113 -9.30 -2.50 -0.96
N GLU A 114 -10.52 -2.06 -1.13
CA GLU A 114 -11.10 -1.82 -2.46
C GLU A 114 -10.27 -0.86 -3.30
N GLU A 115 -9.57 0.10 -2.71
CA GLU A 115 -8.67 1.02 -3.45
C GLU A 115 -7.53 0.24 -4.15
N VAL A 116 -7.07 -0.87 -3.56
CA VAL A 116 -6.02 -1.73 -4.15
C VAL A 116 -6.50 -2.39 -5.44
N THR A 117 -7.80 -2.70 -5.55
CA THR A 117 -8.36 -3.33 -6.75
C THR A 117 -8.33 -2.41 -7.97
N TYR A 118 -8.19 -1.11 -7.76
CA TYR A 118 -8.09 -0.09 -8.83
C TYR A 118 -6.65 0.35 -9.10
N ALA A 119 -5.67 -0.14 -8.34
CA ALA A 119 -4.28 0.18 -8.61
C ALA A 119 -3.81 -0.45 -9.92
N ASP A 120 -2.96 0.26 -10.65
CA ASP A 120 -2.31 -0.24 -11.87
C ASP A 120 -1.09 -1.10 -11.53
N LEU A 121 -0.42 -0.77 -10.44
CA LEU A 121 0.75 -1.48 -9.94
C LEU A 121 0.68 -1.67 -8.43
N LEU A 122 1.07 -2.85 -7.94
CA LEU A 122 1.22 -3.15 -6.52
C LEU A 122 2.69 -3.19 -6.12
N LEU A 123 3.06 -2.49 -5.06
CA LEU A 123 4.33 -2.68 -4.37
C LEU A 123 4.09 -3.56 -3.14
N HIS A 124 4.43 -4.83 -3.25
CA HIS A 124 4.30 -5.78 -2.14
C HIS A 124 5.51 -5.66 -1.22
N VAL A 125 5.37 -4.88 -0.15
CA VAL A 125 6.45 -4.58 0.79
C VAL A 125 6.58 -5.69 1.83
N VAL A 126 7.75 -6.30 1.89
CA VAL A 126 8.11 -7.42 2.76
C VAL A 126 9.19 -6.96 3.73
N ASP A 127 9.08 -7.34 4.99
CA ASP A 127 10.16 -7.18 5.99
C ASP A 127 11.16 -8.32 5.81
N SER A 128 12.31 -8.06 5.19
CA SER A 128 13.34 -9.07 4.93
C SER A 128 14.03 -9.57 6.20
N ALA A 129 14.05 -8.75 7.25
CA ALA A 129 14.66 -9.13 8.53
C ALA A 129 13.75 -10.04 9.39
N TYR A 130 12.53 -10.30 8.94
CA TYR A 130 11.64 -11.21 9.66
C TYR A 130 11.88 -12.65 9.20
N GLU A 131 12.28 -13.51 10.13
CA GLU A 131 12.70 -14.91 9.91
C GLU A 131 11.70 -15.73 9.08
N ASN A 132 10.40 -15.45 9.21
CA ASN A 132 9.34 -16.16 8.48
C ASN A 132 8.59 -15.20 7.53
N HIS A 133 9.33 -14.44 6.74
CA HIS A 133 8.74 -13.48 5.79
C HIS A 133 7.88 -14.16 4.71
N ASP A 134 8.16 -15.42 4.34
CA ASP A 134 7.33 -16.20 3.41
C ASP A 134 5.89 -16.38 3.92
N PHE A 135 5.73 -16.57 5.23
CA PHE A 135 4.39 -16.61 5.83
C PHE A 135 3.66 -15.28 5.65
N HIS A 136 4.34 -14.15 5.83
CA HIS A 136 3.78 -12.82 5.61
C HIS A 136 3.39 -12.59 4.14
N ILE A 137 4.23 -13.05 3.21
CA ILE A 137 3.95 -13.03 1.77
C ILE A 137 2.69 -13.85 1.47
N GLY A 138 2.61 -15.07 2.02
CA GLY A 138 1.46 -15.97 1.85
C GLY A 138 0.15 -15.34 2.35
N VAL A 139 0.17 -14.71 3.53
CA VAL A 139 -1.00 -14.00 4.09
C VAL A 139 -1.43 -12.85 3.18
N THR A 140 -0.49 -12.03 2.73
CA THR A 140 -0.77 -10.90 1.83
C THR A 140 -1.36 -11.39 0.51
N ASN A 141 -0.75 -12.37 -0.13
CA ASN A 141 -1.22 -12.94 -1.39
C ASN A 141 -2.64 -13.53 -1.26
N LYS A 142 -2.94 -14.19 -0.14
CA LYS A 142 -4.29 -14.72 0.14
C LYS A 142 -5.32 -13.59 0.19
N VAL A 143 -5.04 -12.52 0.94
CA VAL A 143 -5.95 -11.36 1.04
C VAL A 143 -6.10 -10.67 -0.32
N MET A 144 -5.01 -10.48 -1.07
CA MET A 144 -5.07 -9.91 -2.42
C MET A 144 -6.00 -10.71 -3.33
N LYS A 145 -5.91 -12.04 -3.27
CA LYS A 145 -6.80 -12.93 -4.03
C LYS A 145 -8.27 -12.81 -3.60
N GLU A 146 -8.53 -12.74 -2.29
CA GLU A 146 -9.89 -12.61 -1.74
C GLU A 146 -10.58 -11.31 -2.15
N ILE A 147 -9.83 -10.21 -2.31
CA ILE A 147 -10.37 -8.92 -2.77
C ILE A 147 -10.38 -8.75 -4.30
N GLY A 148 -9.90 -9.74 -5.06
CA GLY A 148 -9.86 -9.70 -6.52
C GLY A 148 -8.67 -8.93 -7.11
N ALA A 149 -7.60 -8.71 -6.33
CA ALA A 149 -6.37 -8.05 -6.75
C ALA A 149 -5.19 -9.02 -6.95
N GLY A 150 -5.44 -10.33 -6.94
CA GLY A 150 -4.40 -11.36 -6.99
C GLY A 150 -3.57 -11.38 -8.28
N ASP A 151 -4.20 -11.04 -9.41
CA ASP A 151 -3.60 -11.08 -10.75
C ASP A 151 -3.02 -9.74 -11.22
N LYS A 152 -2.97 -8.75 -10.35
CA LYS A 152 -2.41 -7.44 -10.70
C LYS A 152 -0.90 -7.50 -10.81
N ASP A 153 -0.37 -6.65 -11.69
CA ASP A 153 1.07 -6.43 -11.78
C ASP A 153 1.63 -5.99 -10.44
N LYS A 154 2.73 -6.63 -10.03
CA LYS A 154 3.35 -6.35 -8.74
C LYS A 154 4.88 -6.36 -8.81
N ILE A 155 5.49 -5.57 -7.96
CA ILE A 155 6.91 -5.62 -7.62
C ILE A 155 7.02 -6.10 -6.17
N MET A 156 7.82 -7.14 -5.94
CA MET A 156 8.18 -7.57 -4.58
C MET A 156 9.27 -6.66 -4.05
N VAL A 157 8.99 -5.93 -2.99
CA VAL A 157 9.90 -4.97 -2.37
C VAL A 157 10.36 -5.51 -1.02
N TYR A 158 11.52 -6.13 -1.00
CA TYR A 158 12.15 -6.61 0.25
C TYR A 158 12.81 -5.43 0.95
N ASN A 159 12.16 -4.97 2.00
CA ASN A 159 12.57 -3.80 2.78
C ASN A 159 13.35 -4.22 4.03
N LYS A 160 14.09 -3.28 4.61
CA LYS A 160 14.92 -3.42 5.81
C LYS A 160 16.19 -4.29 5.61
N ILE A 161 16.76 -4.27 4.41
CA ILE A 161 18.02 -4.97 4.12
C ILE A 161 19.24 -4.41 4.90
N ASP A 162 19.05 -3.29 5.59
CA ASP A 162 19.99 -2.75 6.58
C ASP A 162 20.12 -3.60 7.84
N LEU A 163 19.16 -4.50 8.08
CA LEU A 163 19.15 -5.44 9.19
C LEU A 163 19.61 -6.83 8.74
N PRO A 164 20.10 -7.67 9.66
CA PRO A 164 20.41 -9.08 9.34
C PRO A 164 19.19 -9.80 8.78
N HIS A 165 19.36 -10.47 7.65
CA HIS A 165 18.31 -11.24 6.98
C HIS A 165 18.91 -12.42 6.24
N ASP A 166 18.07 -13.42 5.95
CA ASP A 166 18.43 -14.57 5.13
C ASP A 166 18.51 -14.20 3.65
N GLU A 167 19.15 -15.05 2.85
CA GLU A 167 19.20 -14.88 1.40
C GLU A 167 17.80 -14.91 0.80
N ILE A 168 17.51 -13.93 -0.06
CA ILE A 168 16.20 -13.78 -0.70
C ILE A 168 16.20 -14.58 -2.00
N TYR A 169 15.24 -15.48 -2.12
CA TYR A 169 15.03 -16.28 -3.33
C TYR A 169 13.79 -15.76 -4.09
N PRO A 170 13.98 -14.93 -5.14
CA PRO A 170 12.87 -14.36 -5.87
C PRO A 170 12.02 -15.43 -6.57
N GLU A 171 10.70 -15.24 -6.55
CA GLU A 171 9.81 -16.05 -7.38
C GLU A 171 10.09 -15.77 -8.88
N PRO A 172 10.24 -16.85 -9.71
CA PRO A 172 10.36 -16.66 -11.14
C PRO A 172 9.16 -15.87 -11.71
N ARG A 173 9.44 -14.88 -12.57
CA ARG A 173 8.45 -14.00 -13.24
C ARG A 173 7.86 -12.88 -12.39
N ILE A 174 8.24 -12.74 -11.12
CA ILE A 174 7.86 -11.59 -10.31
C ILE A 174 9.07 -10.69 -10.18
N GLU A 175 8.89 -9.44 -10.57
CA GLU A 175 9.93 -8.45 -10.42
C GLU A 175 10.21 -8.17 -8.95
N THR A 176 11.48 -8.18 -8.58
CA THR A 176 11.92 -8.10 -7.19
C THR A 176 12.96 -7.00 -7.04
N ILE A 177 12.95 -6.34 -5.89
CA ILE A 177 13.96 -5.37 -5.49
C ILE A 177 14.17 -5.41 -3.98
N GLU A 178 15.42 -5.24 -3.58
CA GLU A 178 15.86 -5.16 -2.19
C GLU A 178 16.19 -3.71 -1.85
N ILE A 179 15.62 -3.21 -0.74
CA ILE A 179 15.76 -1.80 -0.33
C ILE A 179 15.90 -1.65 1.19
N SER A 180 16.39 -0.50 1.61
CA SER A 180 16.10 0.03 2.95
C SER A 180 15.43 1.40 2.84
N ALA A 181 14.16 1.47 3.18
CA ALA A 181 13.43 2.75 3.23
C ALA A 181 14.00 3.68 4.31
N LYS A 182 14.55 3.11 5.39
CA LYS A 182 15.14 3.85 6.51
C LYS A 182 16.50 4.43 6.14
N GLU A 183 17.39 3.62 5.58
CA GLU A 183 18.79 4.00 5.25
C GLU A 183 18.93 4.47 3.79
N GLU A 184 17.83 4.68 3.07
CA GLU A 184 17.79 5.19 1.67
C GLU A 184 18.49 4.29 0.65
N ILE A 185 18.62 2.99 0.95
CA ILE A 185 19.32 2.06 0.08
C ILE A 185 18.42 1.66 -1.08
N ASN A 186 18.91 1.81 -2.32
CA ASN A 186 18.33 1.34 -3.57
C ASN A 186 16.90 1.88 -3.86
N ILE A 187 16.57 3.07 -3.35
CA ILE A 187 15.26 3.70 -3.59
C ILE A 187 15.15 4.20 -5.03
N ASP A 188 16.25 4.74 -5.60
CA ASP A 188 16.29 5.15 -7.01
C ASP A 188 16.03 3.97 -7.95
N GLY A 189 16.55 2.78 -7.62
CA GLY A 189 16.28 1.55 -8.36
C GLY A 189 14.80 1.15 -8.31
N LEU A 190 14.13 1.37 -7.17
CA LEU A 190 12.68 1.14 -7.06
C LEU A 190 11.90 2.16 -7.91
N ILE A 191 12.27 3.43 -7.88
CA ILE A 191 11.65 4.48 -8.69
C ILE A 191 11.77 4.11 -10.18
N ALA A 192 12.96 3.71 -10.65
CA ALA A 192 13.17 3.30 -12.04
C ALA A 192 12.26 2.12 -12.45
N LYS A 193 12.10 1.13 -11.56
CA LYS A 193 11.20 -0.01 -11.80
C LYS A 193 9.72 0.40 -11.84
N ILE A 194 9.31 1.33 -10.99
CA ILE A 194 7.96 1.90 -11.04
C ILE A 194 7.75 2.62 -12.37
N GLU A 195 8.69 3.46 -12.79
CA GLU A 195 8.62 4.20 -14.06
C GLU A 195 8.49 3.31 -15.29
N GLU A 196 9.13 2.15 -15.27
CA GLU A 196 9.05 1.17 -16.36
C GLU A 196 7.67 0.51 -16.47
N LYS A 197 6.96 0.40 -15.34
CA LYS A 197 5.69 -0.33 -15.21
C LYS A 197 4.43 0.52 -15.41
N ILE A 198 4.52 1.83 -15.26
CA ILE A 198 3.35 2.74 -15.28
C ILE A 198 3.26 3.63 -16.55
#